data_080872023243aa5acc20e5282a26742c
#
_entry.id   080872023243aa5acc20e5282a26742c
#
_cell.length_a   1.000
_cell.length_b   1.000
_cell.length_c   1.000
_cell.angle_alpha   90.00
_cell.angle_beta   90.00
_cell.angle_gamma   90.00
#
_symmetry.space_group_name_H-M   'P 1'
#
loop_
_entity.id
_entity.type
_entity.pdbx_description
1 polymer ?
#
loop_
_entity_poly.entity_id
_entity_poly.type
_entity_poly.pdbx_seq_one_letter_code
_entity_poly.pdbx_strand_id
1 'polypeptide(L)'
;MAERKTTIYYNHNFYYDFSQIIAADDRGLQFGDGCYEWIRVYKGHPFALSYHTDRLYRSMRLLGIRPVTAPDEFTEIVETVVEESGIEEGYVKIIVTRGQGDHDFLIPARNQLRPNVLVYAKPISLDAIAKVQDGVKCITMKDD
;
A
#
# COMPACT_ATOMS: atom_id res chain seq x y z
N MET A 1 -7.69 11.27 25.64
CA MET A 1 -7.39 10.24 24.62
C MET A 1 -6.19 10.77 23.85
N ALA A 2 -5.06 10.07 23.87
CA ALA A 2 -3.91 10.47 23.05
C ALA A 2 -4.32 10.44 21.57
N GLU A 3 -4.04 11.50 20.87
CA GLU A 3 -4.24 11.60 19.42
C GLU A 3 -3.40 10.50 18.77
N ARG A 4 -4.03 9.49 18.15
CA ARG A 4 -3.32 8.39 17.48
C ARG A 4 -2.58 9.00 16.30
N LYS A 5 -1.26 8.97 16.34
CA LYS A 5 -0.41 9.41 15.22
C LYS A 5 -0.58 8.44 14.07
N THR A 6 -0.86 8.95 12.88
CA THR A 6 -0.78 8.15 11.66
C THR A 6 0.70 7.93 11.35
N THR A 7 1.18 6.69 11.46
CA THR A 7 2.55 6.35 11.05
C THR A 7 2.55 5.96 9.58
N ILE A 8 3.43 6.58 8.83
CA ILE A 8 3.58 6.42 7.39
C ILE A 8 5.04 6.11 7.09
N TYR A 9 5.30 5.00 6.44
CA TYR A 9 6.59 4.72 5.84
C TYR A 9 6.58 5.16 4.37
N TYR A 10 7.57 5.94 3.96
CA TYR A 10 7.78 6.30 2.57
C TYR A 10 9.28 6.31 2.24
N ASN A 11 9.70 5.44 1.33
CA ASN A 11 11.06 5.39 0.81
C ASN A 11 12.16 5.44 1.90
N HIS A 12 12.16 4.51 2.83
CA HIS A 12 13.12 4.37 3.95
C HIS A 12 12.98 5.42 5.07
N ASN A 13 11.94 6.25 5.07
CA ASN A 13 11.70 7.23 6.14
C ASN A 13 10.29 7.07 6.70
N PHE A 14 10.14 7.40 8.01
CA PHE A 14 8.85 7.47 8.67
C PHE A 14 8.36 8.91 8.74
N TYR A 15 7.07 9.09 8.52
CA TYR A 15 6.36 10.37 8.55
C TYR A 15 5.09 10.22 9.38
N TYR A 16 4.58 11.35 9.87
CA TYR A 16 3.37 11.38 10.71
C TYR A 16 2.26 12.26 10.10
N ASP A 17 2.47 12.72 8.89
CA ASP A 17 1.55 13.55 8.12
C ASP A 17 1.62 13.16 6.63
N PHE A 18 0.46 13.10 5.98
CA PHE A 18 0.34 12.78 4.55
C PHE A 18 0.72 13.95 3.62
N SER A 19 0.93 15.15 4.17
CA SER A 19 1.28 16.29 3.33
C SER A 19 2.65 16.10 2.67
N GLN A 20 2.72 16.41 1.37
CA GLN A 20 3.97 16.47 0.60
C GLN A 20 4.76 15.15 0.47
N ILE A 21 4.08 13.99 0.56
CA ILE A 21 4.76 12.70 0.46
C ILE A 21 4.98 12.28 -1.00
N ILE A 22 3.97 12.44 -1.84
CA ILE A 22 4.02 12.00 -3.24
C ILE A 22 4.22 13.21 -4.16
N ALA A 23 5.20 13.12 -5.04
CA ALA A 23 5.45 14.14 -6.04
C ALA A 23 4.38 14.13 -7.15
N ALA A 24 4.06 15.30 -7.71
CA ALA A 24 3.03 15.43 -8.73
C ALA A 24 3.39 14.71 -10.05
N ASP A 25 4.67 14.45 -10.30
CA ASP A 25 5.22 13.73 -11.43
C ASP A 25 5.42 12.22 -11.17
N ASP A 26 4.88 11.71 -10.05
CA ASP A 26 4.86 10.27 -9.82
C ASP A 26 3.95 9.56 -10.83
N ARG A 27 4.48 8.56 -11.50
CA ARG A 27 3.75 7.82 -12.54
C ARG A 27 2.55 7.05 -12.00
N GLY A 28 2.58 6.62 -10.75
CA GLY A 28 1.42 6.02 -10.09
C GLY A 28 0.27 7.02 -9.94
N LEU A 29 0.58 8.29 -9.66
CA LEU A 29 -0.42 9.36 -9.58
C LEU A 29 -0.96 9.72 -10.97
N GLN A 30 -0.10 9.86 -11.98
CA GLN A 30 -0.49 10.33 -13.30
C GLN A 30 -1.12 9.26 -14.19
N PHE A 31 -0.62 8.03 -14.11
CA PHE A 31 -0.97 6.95 -15.06
C PHE A 31 -1.47 5.68 -14.40
N GLY A 32 -1.57 5.63 -13.07
CA GLY A 32 -1.88 4.40 -12.36
C GLY A 32 -0.76 3.35 -12.46
N ASP A 33 0.48 3.76 -12.78
CA ASP A 33 1.61 2.87 -13.02
C ASP A 33 2.19 2.38 -11.69
N GLY A 34 1.55 1.37 -11.13
CA GLY A 34 1.90 0.80 -9.84
C GLY A 34 1.00 -0.35 -9.44
N CYS A 35 1.20 -0.85 -8.24
CA CYS A 35 0.36 -1.85 -7.60
C CYS A 35 0.19 -1.56 -6.12
N TYR A 36 -0.82 -2.18 -5.50
CA TYR A 36 -1.07 -1.99 -4.08
C TYR A 36 -1.58 -3.27 -3.42
N GLU A 37 -1.44 -3.33 -2.10
CA GLU A 37 -2.10 -4.28 -1.22
C GLU A 37 -2.91 -3.54 -0.16
N TRP A 38 -3.99 -4.18 0.28
CA TRP A 38 -4.83 -3.72 1.37
C TRP A 38 -5.07 -4.88 2.30
N ILE A 39 -4.50 -4.79 3.50
CA ILE A 39 -4.40 -5.91 4.44
C ILE A 39 -5.17 -5.56 5.69
N ARG A 40 -6.10 -6.43 6.07
CA ARG A 40 -6.86 -6.29 7.32
C ARG A 40 -5.93 -6.49 8.52
N VAL A 41 -6.09 -5.65 9.54
CA VAL A 41 -5.42 -5.78 10.84
C VAL A 41 -6.44 -6.21 11.87
N TYR A 42 -6.15 -7.29 12.58
CA TYR A 42 -6.94 -7.83 13.68
C TYR A 42 -6.08 -7.90 14.93
N LYS A 43 -6.52 -7.29 16.03
CA LYS A 43 -5.80 -7.25 17.31
C LYS A 43 -4.32 -6.87 17.16
N GLY A 44 -4.06 -5.87 16.33
CA GLY A 44 -2.70 -5.39 16.05
C GLY A 44 -1.88 -6.24 15.07
N HIS A 45 -2.44 -7.30 14.48
CA HIS A 45 -1.72 -8.19 13.57
C HIS A 45 -2.24 -8.09 12.13
N PRO A 46 -1.38 -7.84 11.13
CA PRO A 46 -1.75 -7.90 9.72
C PRO A 46 -2.14 -9.33 9.33
N PHE A 47 -3.34 -9.49 8.78
CA PHE A 47 -3.83 -10.81 8.40
C PHE A 47 -3.15 -11.31 7.13
N ALA A 48 -2.63 -12.55 7.17
CA ALA A 48 -2.01 -13.25 6.03
C ALA A 48 -0.91 -12.41 5.32
N LEU A 49 -0.08 -11.69 6.10
CA LEU A 49 0.91 -10.73 5.58
C LEU A 49 1.83 -11.37 4.53
N SER A 50 2.32 -12.59 4.74
CA SER A 50 3.19 -13.29 3.78
C SER A 50 2.54 -13.48 2.41
N TYR A 51 1.26 -13.90 2.37
CA TYR A 51 0.53 -14.05 1.10
C TYR A 51 0.35 -12.72 0.37
N HIS A 52 0.10 -11.64 1.10
CA HIS A 52 0.00 -10.30 0.54
C HIS A 52 1.33 -9.80 0.00
N THR A 53 2.41 -10.04 0.75
CA THR A 53 3.77 -9.69 0.32
C THR A 53 4.15 -10.45 -0.95
N ASP A 54 3.93 -11.76 -1.00
CA ASP A 54 4.19 -12.57 -2.19
C ASP A 54 3.40 -12.07 -3.41
N ARG A 55 2.12 -11.73 -3.23
CA ARG A 55 1.27 -11.20 -4.29
C ARG A 55 1.76 -9.83 -4.77
N LEU A 56 2.17 -8.95 -3.86
CA LEU A 56 2.75 -7.64 -4.19
C LEU A 56 4.00 -7.80 -5.06
N TYR A 57 4.95 -8.64 -4.64
CA TYR A 57 6.19 -8.88 -5.39
C TYR A 57 5.93 -9.54 -6.74
N ARG A 58 4.95 -10.44 -6.81
CA ARG A 58 4.49 -11.00 -8.10
C ARG A 58 3.92 -9.93 -9.01
N SER A 59 3.10 -9.02 -8.49
CA SER A 59 2.52 -7.90 -9.25
C SER A 59 3.60 -6.95 -9.75
N MET A 60 4.55 -6.57 -8.89
CA MET A 60 5.70 -5.75 -9.28
C MET A 60 6.49 -6.39 -10.42
N ARG A 61 6.74 -7.69 -10.34
CA ARG A 61 7.46 -8.44 -11.39
C ARG A 61 6.71 -8.44 -12.72
N LEU A 62 5.38 -8.65 -12.69
CA LEU A 62 4.54 -8.62 -13.91
C LEU A 62 4.53 -7.23 -14.55
N LEU A 63 4.48 -6.17 -13.74
CA LEU A 63 4.55 -4.79 -14.20
C LEU A 63 5.98 -4.35 -14.60
N GLY A 64 6.99 -5.16 -14.32
CA GLY A 64 8.38 -4.79 -14.55
C GLY A 64 8.88 -3.69 -13.61
N ILE A 65 8.30 -3.56 -12.42
CA ILE A 65 8.76 -2.68 -11.35
C ILE A 65 9.79 -3.45 -10.54
N ARG A 66 11.00 -2.89 -10.38
CA ARG A 66 12.06 -3.52 -9.60
C ARG A 66 11.79 -3.32 -8.10
N PRO A 67 11.79 -4.38 -7.27
CA PRO A 67 11.74 -4.23 -5.83
C PRO A 67 12.92 -3.39 -5.31
N VAL A 68 12.65 -2.50 -4.37
CA VAL A 68 13.67 -1.68 -3.69
C VAL A 68 14.00 -2.21 -2.30
N THR A 69 13.24 -3.18 -1.83
CA THR A 69 13.30 -3.76 -0.48
C THR A 69 13.19 -5.29 -0.62
N ALA A 70 13.90 -6.04 0.22
CA ALA A 70 13.75 -7.49 0.28
C ALA A 70 12.41 -7.88 0.94
N PRO A 71 11.81 -9.06 0.64
CA PRO A 71 10.52 -9.46 1.21
C PRO A 71 10.50 -9.49 2.74
N ASP A 72 11.57 -9.97 3.38
CA ASP A 72 11.65 -10.06 4.84
C ASP A 72 11.70 -8.65 5.47
N GLU A 73 12.56 -7.77 4.97
CA GLU A 73 12.65 -6.37 5.38
C GLU A 73 11.32 -5.64 5.17
N PHE A 74 10.61 -5.98 4.08
CA PHE A 74 9.32 -5.40 3.79
C PHE A 74 8.26 -5.82 4.81
N THR A 75 8.30 -7.07 5.25
CA THR A 75 7.43 -7.57 6.32
C THR A 75 7.66 -6.81 7.62
N GLU A 76 8.92 -6.60 8.03
CA GLU A 76 9.29 -5.81 9.20
C GLU A 76 8.79 -4.36 9.12
N ILE A 77 8.87 -3.73 7.95
CA ILE A 77 8.34 -2.38 7.72
C ILE A 77 6.83 -2.34 7.97
N VAL A 78 6.08 -3.30 7.44
CA VAL A 78 4.62 -3.36 7.61
C VAL A 78 4.24 -3.55 9.08
N GLU A 79 4.92 -4.47 9.77
CA GLU A 79 4.70 -4.74 11.19
C GLU A 79 5.02 -3.50 12.04
N THR A 80 6.15 -2.83 11.78
CA THR A 80 6.53 -1.58 12.45
C THR A 80 5.47 -0.49 12.26
N VAL A 81 4.97 -0.30 11.04
CA VAL A 81 3.92 0.70 10.76
C VAL A 81 2.65 0.39 11.54
N VAL A 82 2.25 -0.87 11.65
CA VAL A 82 1.05 -1.28 12.41
C VAL A 82 1.27 -1.06 13.90
N GLU A 83 2.42 -1.49 14.43
CA GLU A 83 2.77 -1.36 15.85
C GLU A 83 2.82 0.11 16.28
N GLU A 84 3.58 0.96 15.59
CA GLU A 84 3.71 2.37 15.90
C GLU A 84 2.39 3.15 15.76
N SER A 85 1.50 2.74 14.85
CA SER A 85 0.18 3.33 14.71
C SER A 85 -0.77 3.00 15.87
N GLY A 86 -0.46 1.97 16.67
CA GLY A 86 -1.29 1.48 17.77
C GLY A 86 -2.67 1.00 17.34
N ILE A 87 -2.81 0.54 16.09
CA ILE A 87 -4.09 0.10 15.53
C ILE A 87 -4.32 -1.37 15.90
N GLU A 88 -5.38 -1.64 16.66
CA GLU A 88 -5.83 -2.99 16.95
C GLU A 88 -6.76 -3.54 15.87
N GLU A 89 -7.75 -2.71 15.45
CA GLU A 89 -8.71 -3.05 14.41
C GLU A 89 -8.64 -2.02 13.27
N GLY A 90 -8.18 -2.45 12.10
CA GLY A 90 -7.94 -1.52 11.01
C GLY A 90 -7.47 -2.20 9.74
N TYR A 91 -6.71 -1.47 8.98
CA TYR A 91 -6.04 -1.97 7.79
C TYR A 91 -4.67 -1.30 7.62
N VAL A 92 -3.77 -2.00 6.99
CA VAL A 92 -2.56 -1.44 6.42
C VAL A 92 -2.69 -1.40 4.90
N LYS A 93 -2.33 -0.28 4.30
CA LYS A 93 -2.29 -0.12 2.86
C LYS A 93 -0.85 0.06 2.41
N ILE A 94 -0.50 -0.68 1.40
CA ILE A 94 0.81 -0.67 0.75
C ILE A 94 0.59 -0.21 -0.68
N ILE A 95 1.34 0.78 -1.12
CA ILE A 95 1.30 1.28 -2.49
C ILE A 95 2.74 1.30 -3.02
N VAL A 96 2.94 0.68 -4.16
CA VAL A 96 4.22 0.74 -4.89
C VAL A 96 3.95 1.35 -6.24
N THR A 97 4.62 2.45 -6.55
CA THR A 97 4.58 3.08 -7.87
C THR A 97 5.89 2.84 -8.61
N ARG A 98 5.89 3.04 -9.93
CA ARG A 98 7.14 3.01 -10.69
C ARG A 98 8.08 4.17 -10.32
N GLY A 99 7.57 5.20 -9.64
CA GLY A 99 8.32 6.37 -9.22
C GLY A 99 8.15 7.57 -10.14
N GLN A 100 8.96 8.58 -9.85
CA GLN A 100 8.99 9.83 -10.61
C GLN A 100 9.70 9.62 -11.95
N GLY A 101 9.22 10.23 -13.01
CA GLY A 101 9.84 10.14 -14.33
C GLY A 101 9.29 11.15 -15.31
N ASP A 102 9.96 11.26 -16.44
CA ASP A 102 9.55 12.14 -17.51
C ASP A 102 8.11 11.88 -17.97
N HIS A 103 7.46 12.94 -18.43
CA HIS A 103 6.03 13.00 -18.76
C HIS A 103 5.64 12.20 -20.03
N ASP A 104 6.53 11.36 -20.54
CA ASP A 104 6.25 10.51 -21.69
C ASP A 104 5.25 9.40 -21.31
N PHE A 105 4.23 9.23 -22.16
CA PHE A 105 3.25 8.15 -22.06
C PHE A 105 3.90 6.75 -22.17
N LEU A 106 5.12 6.68 -22.68
CA LEU A 106 5.85 5.43 -22.83
C LEU A 106 6.25 4.87 -21.47
N ILE A 107 6.08 3.56 -21.32
CA ILE A 107 6.57 2.85 -20.13
C ILE A 107 8.10 2.89 -20.17
N PRO A 108 8.77 3.50 -19.17
CA PRO A 108 10.23 3.53 -19.13
C PRO A 108 10.79 2.12 -19.12
N ALA A 109 11.97 1.95 -19.70
CA ALA A 109 12.66 0.67 -19.62
C ALA A 109 12.83 0.25 -18.16
N ARG A 110 12.80 -1.08 -17.92
CA ARG A 110 13.05 -1.64 -16.59
C ARG A 110 14.33 -1.01 -16.02
N ASN A 111 14.28 -0.48 -14.81
CA ASN A 111 15.39 0.12 -14.07
C ASN A 111 15.75 1.58 -14.38
N GLN A 112 15.01 2.29 -15.21
CA GLN A 112 15.25 3.73 -15.42
C GLN A 112 14.73 4.61 -14.28
N LEU A 113 13.68 4.16 -13.58
CA LEU A 113 13.09 4.90 -12.48
C LEU A 113 13.29 4.18 -11.16
N ARG A 114 13.31 4.95 -10.08
CA ARG A 114 13.32 4.42 -8.71
C ARG A 114 11.89 4.31 -8.22
N PRO A 115 11.40 3.09 -7.93
CA PRO A 115 10.06 2.90 -7.40
C PRO A 115 9.87 3.61 -6.05
N ASN A 116 8.66 4.14 -5.84
CA ASN A 116 8.24 4.64 -4.55
C ASN A 116 7.45 3.58 -3.80
N VAL A 117 7.70 3.47 -2.50
CA VAL A 117 7.00 2.56 -1.58
C VAL A 117 6.37 3.38 -0.48
N LEU A 118 5.05 3.32 -0.37
CA LEU A 118 4.26 3.96 0.67
C LEU A 118 3.53 2.89 1.48
N VAL A 119 3.72 2.87 2.79
CA VAL A 119 3.00 2.00 3.73
C VAL A 119 2.37 2.86 4.82
N TYR A 120 1.09 2.68 5.08
CA TYR A 120 0.42 3.33 6.20
C TYR A 120 -0.71 2.46 6.75
N ALA A 121 -1.02 2.65 8.03
CA ALA A 121 -2.12 1.97 8.69
C ALA A 121 -3.19 2.96 9.13
N LYS A 122 -4.46 2.54 9.05
CA LYS A 122 -5.62 3.30 9.53
C LYS A 122 -6.63 2.41 10.24
N PRO A 123 -7.32 2.94 11.27
CA PRO A 123 -8.42 2.22 11.89
C PRO A 123 -9.58 2.06 10.90
N ILE A 124 -10.33 0.97 11.05
CA ILE A 124 -11.60 0.79 10.35
C ILE A 124 -12.74 1.14 11.29
N SER A 125 -13.80 1.80 10.82
CA SER A 125 -14.95 2.07 11.65
C SER A 125 -15.79 0.81 11.85
N LEU A 126 -16.28 0.59 13.06
CA LEU A 126 -17.20 -0.51 13.38
C LEU A 126 -18.48 -0.43 12.56
N ASP A 127 -18.96 0.79 12.27
CA ASP A 127 -20.13 1.00 11.41
C ASP A 127 -19.90 0.54 9.97
N ALA A 128 -18.67 0.68 9.45
CA ALA A 128 -18.32 0.17 8.13
C ALA A 128 -18.33 -1.36 8.09
N ILE A 129 -17.90 -2.00 9.18
CA ILE A 129 -17.96 -3.46 9.34
C ILE A 129 -19.42 -3.91 9.45
N ALA A 130 -20.23 -3.26 10.28
CA ALA A 130 -21.63 -3.60 10.50
C ALA A 130 -22.45 -3.55 9.18
N LYS A 131 -22.19 -2.57 8.32
CA LYS A 131 -22.89 -2.44 7.02
C LYS A 131 -22.69 -3.61 6.05
N VAL A 132 -21.65 -4.42 6.22
CA VAL A 132 -21.36 -5.55 5.35
C VAL A 132 -21.62 -6.91 6.01
N GLN A 133 -22.07 -6.93 7.26
CA GLN A 133 -22.37 -8.18 7.99
C GLN A 133 -23.46 -9.01 7.31
N ASP A 134 -24.47 -8.35 6.71
CA ASP A 134 -25.55 -9.02 5.99
C ASP A 134 -25.19 -9.36 4.53
N GLY A 135 -23.94 -9.15 4.17
CA GLY A 135 -23.42 -9.33 2.81
C GLY A 135 -23.65 -8.12 1.92
N VAL A 136 -23.17 -8.20 0.69
CA VAL A 136 -23.33 -7.19 -0.36
C VAL A 136 -23.94 -7.81 -1.61
N LYS A 137 -24.79 -7.02 -2.29
CA LYS A 137 -25.37 -7.46 -3.56
C LYS A 137 -24.36 -7.24 -4.68
N CYS A 138 -24.03 -8.31 -5.39
CA CYS A 138 -23.13 -8.27 -6.54
C CYS A 138 -23.89 -8.58 -7.83
N ILE A 139 -23.38 -8.04 -8.94
CA ILE A 139 -23.80 -8.41 -10.31
C ILE A 139 -22.58 -8.93 -11.05
N THR A 140 -22.77 -9.95 -11.88
CA THR A 140 -21.75 -10.42 -12.82
C THR A 140 -21.95 -9.74 -14.15
N MET A 141 -20.91 -9.10 -14.66
CA MET A 141 -20.89 -8.56 -16.01
C MET A 141 -20.12 -9.53 -16.91
N LYS A 142 -20.61 -9.71 -18.15
CA LYS A 142 -19.83 -10.43 -19.16
C LYS A 142 -18.77 -9.48 -19.70
N ASP A 143 -17.55 -9.99 -19.84
CA ASP A 143 -16.53 -9.37 -20.67
C ASP A 143 -16.91 -9.60 -22.13
N ASP A 144 -17.15 -8.52 -22.87
CA ASP A 144 -17.37 -8.54 -24.32
C ASP A 144 -16.05 -8.42 -25.08
#